data_fb486b5715c1ed88309fa188433552bd
#
_entry.id   fb486b5715c1ed88309fa188433552bd
#
_cell.length_a   1.000
_cell.length_b   1.000
_cell.length_c   1.000
_cell.angle_alpha   90.00
_cell.angle_beta   90.00
_cell.angle_gamma   90.00
#
_symmetry.space_group_name_H-M   'P 1'
#
loop_
_entity.id
_entity.type
_entity.pdbx_description
1 polymer ?
#
loop_
_entity_poly.entity_id
_entity_poly.type
_entity_poly.pdbx_seq_one_letter_code
_entity_poly.pdbx_strand_id
1 'polypeptide(L)'
;VSVSATRAASDDELRALLQARIAEMRALGTTTVEIKSGYGLSIADEERSLRLAAEFTDEVTFLGAHVVPPEARADRAAYVDLVCGPMLQACAPHARWIDVFCEPASPHAFTEAEARRVLVAGRDAGLEVRVHGNQLAAGPGVQLAVEFEAASVDHCTFLSPADVDALVGAAGTTVATLLPGVEFSTRSPYPDARGLLDAGVDVALASDCNPGTCNTASLPFVIALAVREMRMTSAEALVAATVGGARALRRGDIGRIAVGGRADLAVLEAPSFEHLAYRPGMPLARALDLT
;
A
#
# COMPACT_ATOMS: atom_id res chain seq x y z
N VAL A 1 9.33 14.31 12.26
CA VAL A 1 9.28 15.36 11.24
C VAL A 1 7.97 15.29 10.49
N SER A 2 7.63 14.16 9.81
CA SER A 2 6.43 14.06 8.94
C SER A 2 5.12 14.30 9.70
N VAL A 3 4.92 13.68 10.87
CA VAL A 3 3.70 13.85 11.68
C VAL A 3 3.51 15.33 12.07
N SER A 4 4.58 16.00 12.55
CA SER A 4 4.49 17.42 12.92
C SER A 4 4.18 18.32 11.72
N ALA A 5 4.73 18.01 10.55
CA ALA A 5 4.44 18.75 9.33
C ALA A 5 2.98 18.54 8.87
N THR A 6 2.48 17.29 8.89
CA THR A 6 1.09 16.97 8.53
C THR A 6 0.11 17.71 9.46
N ARG A 7 0.35 17.66 10.78
CA ARG A 7 -0.52 18.34 11.77
C ARG A 7 -0.51 19.86 11.62
N ALA A 8 0.63 20.46 11.23
CA ALA A 8 0.78 21.91 11.10
C ALA A 8 0.22 22.46 9.78
N ALA A 9 0.11 21.64 8.73
CA ALA A 9 -0.36 22.08 7.44
C ALA A 9 -1.87 22.34 7.44
N SER A 10 -2.31 23.34 6.66
CA SER A 10 -3.72 23.61 6.40
C SER A 10 -4.32 22.56 5.45
N ASP A 11 -5.67 22.49 5.40
CA ASP A 11 -6.38 21.65 4.45
C ASP A 11 -6.02 22.00 2.99
N ASP A 12 -5.88 23.28 2.67
CA ASP A 12 -5.54 23.74 1.33
C ASP A 12 -4.11 23.34 0.92
N GLU A 13 -3.15 23.41 1.85
CA GLU A 13 -1.79 22.94 1.62
C GLU A 13 -1.74 21.43 1.41
N LEU A 14 -2.42 20.63 2.23
CA LEU A 14 -2.49 19.18 2.07
C LEU A 14 -3.18 18.78 0.77
N ARG A 15 -4.28 19.45 0.41
CA ARG A 15 -5.00 19.23 -0.85
C ARG A 15 -4.11 19.54 -2.07
N ALA A 16 -3.38 20.65 -2.04
CA ALA A 16 -2.46 21.02 -3.11
C ALA A 16 -1.32 20.01 -3.27
N LEU A 17 -0.78 19.50 -2.16
CA LEU A 17 0.24 18.44 -2.18
C LEU A 17 -0.29 17.13 -2.74
N LEU A 18 -1.50 16.70 -2.36
CA LEU A 18 -2.16 15.52 -2.91
C LEU A 18 -2.40 15.67 -4.42
N GLN A 19 -2.95 16.79 -4.84
CA GLN A 19 -3.20 17.09 -6.26
C GLN A 19 -1.91 17.03 -7.08
N ALA A 20 -0.83 17.65 -6.61
CA ALA A 20 0.46 17.63 -7.28
C ALA A 20 1.03 16.20 -7.35
N ARG A 21 0.92 15.41 -6.29
CA ARG A 21 1.40 14.03 -6.25
C ARG A 21 0.63 13.11 -7.19
N ILE A 22 -0.69 13.24 -7.22
CA ILE A 22 -1.55 12.46 -8.13
C ILE A 22 -1.28 12.85 -9.58
N ALA A 23 -1.10 14.15 -9.87
CA ALA A 23 -0.73 14.60 -11.21
C ALA A 23 0.62 14.01 -11.66
N GLU A 24 1.63 13.95 -10.77
CA GLU A 24 2.90 13.29 -11.02
C GLU A 24 2.73 11.79 -11.30
N MET A 25 1.93 11.08 -10.50
CA MET A 25 1.63 9.66 -10.72
C MET A 25 0.93 9.42 -12.06
N ARG A 26 -0.04 10.26 -12.43
CA ARG A 26 -0.73 10.19 -13.72
C ARG A 26 0.20 10.46 -14.88
N ALA A 27 1.11 11.43 -14.75
CA ALA A 27 2.15 11.71 -15.76
C ALA A 27 3.14 10.55 -15.95
N LEU A 28 3.18 9.60 -15.00
CA LEU A 28 4.00 8.38 -15.02
C LEU A 28 3.17 7.11 -15.26
N GLY A 29 1.91 7.24 -15.71
CA GLY A 29 1.08 6.13 -16.17
C GLY A 29 0.17 5.49 -15.11
N THR A 30 0.20 5.94 -13.85
CA THR A 30 -0.70 5.44 -12.82
C THR A 30 -2.10 6.03 -13.00
N THR A 31 -3.12 5.19 -13.07
CA THR A 31 -4.52 5.60 -13.30
C THR A 31 -5.39 5.47 -12.07
N THR A 32 -5.07 4.55 -11.17
CA THR A 32 -5.81 4.33 -9.92
C THR A 32 -4.82 4.37 -8.76
N VAL A 33 -5.16 5.08 -7.70
CA VAL A 33 -4.33 5.25 -6.49
C VAL A 33 -5.12 4.88 -5.25
N GLU A 34 -4.50 4.14 -4.35
CA GLU A 34 -4.92 4.05 -2.96
C GLU A 34 -4.19 5.13 -2.16
N ILE A 35 -4.91 5.80 -1.27
CA ILE A 35 -4.34 6.81 -0.37
C ILE A 35 -4.55 6.39 1.08
N LYS A 36 -3.45 6.24 1.82
CA LYS A 36 -3.47 5.89 3.24
C LYS A 36 -3.26 7.13 4.11
N SER A 37 -3.95 7.20 5.24
CA SER A 37 -3.62 8.12 6.34
C SER A 37 -2.36 7.64 7.11
N GLY A 38 -2.21 7.93 8.39
CA GLY A 38 -1.14 7.37 9.23
C GLY A 38 -0.01 8.34 9.56
N TYR A 39 -0.15 9.61 9.16
CA TYR A 39 0.77 10.68 9.54
C TYR A 39 0.12 11.77 10.39
N GLY A 40 -1.18 11.65 10.69
CA GLY A 40 -1.90 12.49 11.64
C GLY A 40 -1.73 11.98 13.08
N LEU A 41 -2.04 10.70 13.28
CA LEU A 41 -1.93 9.97 14.55
C LEU A 41 -2.70 10.63 15.71
N SER A 42 -3.72 11.40 15.37
CA SER A 42 -4.74 11.95 16.26
C SER A 42 -6.11 11.83 15.60
N ILE A 43 -7.20 11.90 16.37
CA ILE A 43 -8.56 11.77 15.80
C ILE A 43 -8.77 12.80 14.69
N ALA A 44 -8.53 14.07 14.98
CA ALA A 44 -8.81 15.17 14.05
C ALA A 44 -7.91 15.12 12.79
N ASP A 45 -6.63 14.76 12.96
CA ASP A 45 -5.69 14.78 11.83
C ASP A 45 -5.81 13.55 10.94
N GLU A 46 -6.18 12.37 11.50
CA GLU A 46 -6.47 11.17 10.72
C GLU A 46 -7.79 11.35 9.94
N GLU A 47 -8.87 11.79 10.58
CA GLU A 47 -10.14 12.08 9.91
C GLU A 47 -9.95 13.11 8.79
N ARG A 48 -9.25 14.20 9.05
CA ARG A 48 -8.91 15.23 8.07
C ARG A 48 -8.17 14.66 6.87
N SER A 49 -7.16 13.84 7.12
CA SER A 49 -6.37 13.20 6.06
C SER A 49 -7.22 12.31 5.17
N LEU A 50 -8.11 11.51 5.74
CA LEU A 50 -9.02 10.63 4.99
C LEU A 50 -10.06 11.42 4.21
N ARG A 51 -10.63 12.45 4.81
CA ARG A 51 -11.61 13.33 4.14
C ARG A 51 -11.00 14.01 2.92
N LEU A 52 -9.77 14.50 3.02
CA LEU A 52 -9.04 15.08 1.89
C LEU A 52 -8.68 14.02 0.84
N ALA A 53 -8.28 12.81 1.24
CA ALA A 53 -7.99 11.71 0.34
C ALA A 53 -9.22 11.30 -0.48
N ALA A 54 -10.41 11.29 0.14
CA ALA A 54 -11.67 10.94 -0.50
C ALA A 54 -12.11 11.93 -1.61
N GLU A 55 -11.53 13.14 -1.66
CA GLU A 55 -11.73 14.07 -2.78
C GLU A 55 -11.07 13.55 -4.09
N PHE A 56 -10.12 12.59 -4.02
CA PHE A 56 -9.30 12.16 -5.13
C PHE A 56 -9.47 10.68 -5.51
N THR A 57 -9.90 9.84 -4.59
CA THR A 57 -10.05 8.40 -4.81
C THR A 57 -11.10 7.79 -3.89
N ASP A 58 -11.71 6.68 -4.35
CA ASP A 58 -12.57 5.83 -3.52
C ASP A 58 -11.75 4.82 -2.70
N GLU A 59 -10.46 4.65 -3.03
CA GLU A 59 -9.56 3.70 -2.38
C GLU A 59 -8.83 4.38 -1.22
N VAL A 60 -9.57 4.69 -0.16
CA VAL A 60 -9.06 5.41 1.02
C VAL A 60 -8.85 4.43 2.17
N THR A 61 -7.66 4.48 2.79
CA THR A 61 -7.24 3.56 3.85
C THR A 61 -6.97 4.29 5.16
N PHE A 62 -7.69 3.90 6.21
CA PHE A 62 -7.41 4.33 7.57
C PHE A 62 -6.21 3.55 8.13
N LEU A 63 -5.11 4.25 8.39
CA LEU A 63 -3.86 3.73 8.94
C LEU A 63 -3.48 4.44 10.25
N GLY A 64 -4.44 4.65 11.16
CA GLY A 64 -4.14 5.16 12.52
C GLY A 64 -3.19 4.25 13.31
N ALA A 65 -3.16 2.97 12.96
CA ALA A 65 -2.22 1.99 13.49
C ALA A 65 -0.91 1.92 12.68
N HIS A 66 -0.34 3.05 12.27
CA HIS A 66 0.94 3.12 11.57
C HIS A 66 2.11 3.03 12.55
N VAL A 67 2.21 3.99 13.47
CA VAL A 67 3.18 3.97 14.57
C VAL A 67 2.57 4.58 15.82
N VAL A 68 3.06 4.19 16.99
CA VAL A 68 2.70 4.86 18.24
C VAL A 68 3.43 6.20 18.30
N PRO A 69 2.72 7.34 18.30
CA PRO A 69 3.35 8.65 18.31
C PRO A 69 4.08 8.91 19.63
N PRO A 70 5.10 9.80 19.63
CA PRO A 70 5.94 10.04 20.82
C PRO A 70 5.15 10.34 22.09
N GLU A 71 4.09 11.12 21.99
CA GLU A 71 3.22 11.52 23.12
C GLU A 71 2.43 10.36 23.73
N ALA A 72 2.21 9.28 22.97
CA ALA A 72 1.45 8.12 23.43
C ALA A 72 2.35 6.94 23.88
N ARG A 73 3.67 7.05 23.78
CA ARG A 73 4.60 5.96 24.12
C ARG A 73 4.56 5.54 25.58
N ALA A 74 4.21 6.47 26.47
CA ALA A 74 4.10 6.20 27.89
C ALA A 74 2.87 5.35 28.25
N ASP A 75 1.82 5.41 27.42
CA ASP A 75 0.60 4.61 27.54
C ASP A 75 0.16 4.09 26.17
N ARG A 76 0.91 3.12 25.68
CA ARG A 76 0.68 2.47 24.40
C ARG A 76 -0.71 1.81 24.32
N ALA A 77 -1.19 1.25 25.44
CA ALA A 77 -2.49 0.59 25.50
C ALA A 77 -3.61 1.59 25.24
N ALA A 78 -3.55 2.78 25.84
CA ALA A 78 -4.52 3.84 25.60
C ALA A 78 -4.50 4.32 24.12
N TYR A 79 -3.34 4.30 23.45
CA TYR A 79 -3.29 4.62 22.03
C TYR A 79 -3.96 3.54 21.18
N VAL A 80 -3.76 2.25 21.46
CA VAL A 80 -4.47 1.17 20.78
C VAL A 80 -5.98 1.29 21.00
N ASP A 81 -6.42 1.61 22.23
CA ASP A 81 -7.83 1.84 22.53
C ASP A 81 -8.40 3.04 21.77
N LEU A 82 -7.60 4.12 21.62
CA LEU A 82 -7.95 5.28 20.82
C LEU A 82 -8.15 4.91 19.35
N VAL A 83 -7.22 4.16 18.76
CA VAL A 83 -7.29 3.72 17.35
C VAL A 83 -8.49 2.82 17.13
N CYS A 84 -8.74 1.83 18.01
CA CYS A 84 -9.84 0.88 17.89
C CYS A 84 -11.21 1.47 18.21
N GLY A 85 -11.28 2.63 18.86
CA GLY A 85 -12.51 3.26 19.33
C GLY A 85 -12.77 4.64 18.69
N PRO A 86 -12.54 5.74 19.42
CA PRO A 86 -12.94 7.07 18.96
C PRO A 86 -12.32 7.50 17.63
N MET A 87 -11.07 7.11 17.36
CA MET A 87 -10.41 7.44 16.09
C MET A 87 -11.04 6.67 14.93
N LEU A 88 -11.24 5.35 15.09
CA LEU A 88 -11.94 4.56 14.07
C LEU A 88 -13.36 5.09 13.82
N GLN A 89 -14.09 5.44 14.87
CA GLN A 89 -15.45 5.98 14.74
C GLN A 89 -15.49 7.26 13.89
N ALA A 90 -14.50 8.15 14.05
CA ALA A 90 -14.39 9.37 13.25
C ALA A 90 -13.94 9.08 11.81
N CYS A 91 -13.03 8.11 11.63
CA CYS A 91 -12.36 7.85 10.36
C CYS A 91 -13.15 6.91 9.42
N ALA A 92 -13.87 5.93 9.95
CA ALA A 92 -14.56 4.91 9.17
C ALA A 92 -15.54 5.48 8.10
N PRO A 93 -16.26 6.57 8.32
CA PRO A 93 -17.14 7.15 7.27
C PRO A 93 -16.41 7.62 6.02
N HIS A 94 -15.09 7.83 6.09
CA HIS A 94 -14.24 8.34 5.01
C HIS A 94 -13.31 7.29 4.42
N ALA A 95 -13.31 6.06 4.95
CA ALA A 95 -12.40 5.01 4.56
C ALA A 95 -13.16 3.79 4.01
N ARG A 96 -12.58 3.13 3.01
CA ARG A 96 -12.97 1.81 2.57
C ARG A 96 -12.21 0.71 3.34
N TRP A 97 -10.96 1.00 3.67
CA TRP A 97 -10.00 0.04 4.21
C TRP A 97 -9.51 0.43 5.60
N ILE A 98 -9.18 -0.58 6.41
CA ILE A 98 -8.35 -0.43 7.60
C ILE A 98 -7.03 -1.16 7.38
N ASP A 99 -5.95 -0.56 7.89
CA ASP A 99 -4.60 -1.10 7.77
C ASP A 99 -3.85 -1.00 9.10
N VAL A 100 -2.88 -1.87 9.31
CA VAL A 100 -2.02 -1.87 10.49
C VAL A 100 -0.58 -2.22 10.13
N PHE A 101 0.36 -1.50 10.68
CA PHE A 101 1.79 -1.82 10.60
C PHE A 101 2.11 -2.85 11.68
N CYS A 102 1.97 -4.14 11.34
CA CYS A 102 2.26 -5.28 12.19
C CYS A 102 3.74 -5.67 12.09
N GLU A 103 4.59 -5.05 12.88
CA GLU A 103 6.05 -5.22 12.81
C GLU A 103 6.67 -5.27 14.22
N PRO A 104 6.62 -6.42 14.91
CA PRO A 104 7.14 -6.55 16.27
C PRO A 104 8.64 -6.25 16.42
N ALA A 105 9.40 -6.27 15.32
CA ALA A 105 10.80 -5.88 15.31
C ALA A 105 11.00 -4.37 15.55
N SER A 106 9.96 -3.56 15.38
CA SER A 106 9.99 -2.12 15.65
C SER A 106 9.28 -1.78 16.96
N PRO A 107 9.90 -1.05 17.90
CA PRO A 107 9.24 -0.64 19.14
C PRO A 107 8.13 0.40 18.92
N HIS A 108 7.99 0.91 17.70
CA HIS A 108 7.02 1.93 17.35
C HIS A 108 5.83 1.38 16.56
N ALA A 109 5.98 0.23 15.91
CA ALA A 109 4.93 -0.48 15.19
C ALA A 109 4.08 -1.35 16.14
N PHE A 110 3.14 -2.10 15.62
CA PHE A 110 2.18 -2.87 16.44
C PHE A 110 2.60 -4.33 16.55
N THR A 111 2.38 -4.89 17.74
CA THR A 111 2.50 -6.33 18.00
C THR A 111 1.36 -7.08 17.35
N GLU A 112 1.48 -8.40 17.20
CA GLU A 112 0.39 -9.25 16.68
C GLU A 112 -0.93 -9.05 17.43
N ALA A 113 -0.90 -9.05 18.77
CA ALA A 113 -2.09 -8.90 19.59
C ALA A 113 -2.77 -7.53 19.40
N GLU A 114 -1.98 -6.46 19.29
CA GLU A 114 -2.49 -5.11 19.01
C GLU A 114 -3.04 -4.99 17.59
N ALA A 115 -2.30 -5.52 16.60
CA ALA A 115 -2.73 -5.54 15.21
C ALA A 115 -4.06 -6.31 15.07
N ARG A 116 -4.19 -7.46 15.70
CA ARG A 116 -5.43 -8.25 15.73
C ARG A 116 -6.60 -7.43 16.25
N ARG A 117 -6.42 -6.68 17.35
CA ARG A 117 -7.46 -5.80 17.90
C ARG A 117 -7.90 -4.73 16.90
N VAL A 118 -6.94 -4.10 16.22
CA VAL A 118 -7.21 -3.09 15.19
C VAL A 118 -8.01 -3.68 14.03
N LEU A 119 -7.60 -4.85 13.51
CA LEU A 119 -8.28 -5.50 12.40
C LEU A 119 -9.70 -5.97 12.76
N VAL A 120 -9.90 -6.50 13.96
CA VAL A 120 -11.24 -6.86 14.47
C VAL A 120 -12.13 -5.61 14.52
N ALA A 121 -11.65 -4.52 15.15
CA ALA A 121 -12.41 -3.29 15.27
C ALA A 121 -12.78 -2.71 13.89
N GLY A 122 -11.83 -2.70 12.94
CA GLY A 122 -12.09 -2.21 11.58
C GLY A 122 -13.13 -3.05 10.84
N ARG A 123 -13.04 -4.37 10.92
CA ARG A 123 -14.02 -5.27 10.32
C ARG A 123 -15.41 -5.10 10.93
N ASP A 124 -15.48 -4.94 12.25
CA ASP A 124 -16.73 -4.69 12.95
C ASP A 124 -17.36 -3.33 12.58
N ALA A 125 -16.53 -2.36 12.19
CA ALA A 125 -16.95 -1.08 11.62
C ALA A 125 -17.30 -1.14 10.12
N GLY A 126 -17.20 -2.31 9.48
CA GLY A 126 -17.53 -2.53 8.06
C GLY A 126 -16.42 -2.20 7.08
N LEU A 127 -15.18 -2.00 7.55
CA LEU A 127 -14.02 -1.75 6.68
C LEU A 127 -13.41 -3.07 6.19
N GLU A 128 -12.90 -3.06 4.97
CA GLU A 128 -12.07 -4.13 4.43
C GLU A 128 -10.63 -4.02 4.97
N VAL A 129 -9.92 -5.15 5.04
CA VAL A 129 -8.65 -5.28 5.81
C VAL A 129 -7.45 -5.28 4.87
N ARG A 130 -6.38 -4.61 5.32
CA ARG A 130 -5.01 -4.66 4.80
C ARG A 130 -4.03 -4.81 5.94
N VAL A 131 -2.80 -5.25 5.65
CA VAL A 131 -1.74 -5.38 6.65
C VAL A 131 -0.40 -4.97 6.03
N HIS A 132 0.37 -4.12 6.71
CA HIS A 132 1.82 -3.99 6.48
C HIS A 132 2.51 -5.01 7.37
N GLY A 133 3.26 -5.92 6.78
CA GLY A 133 3.90 -6.99 7.53
C GLY A 133 5.18 -7.53 6.91
N ASN A 134 6.02 -8.11 7.78
CA ASN A 134 7.27 -8.75 7.41
C ASN A 134 8.22 -7.84 6.61
N GLN A 135 8.19 -6.53 6.90
CA GLN A 135 9.03 -5.52 6.26
C GLN A 135 10.43 -5.46 6.85
N LEU A 136 10.55 -5.49 8.18
CA LEU A 136 11.82 -5.28 8.90
C LEU A 136 12.44 -6.60 9.37
N ALA A 137 11.61 -7.61 9.61
CA ALA A 137 12.01 -8.96 10.00
C ALA A 137 10.87 -9.95 9.70
N ALA A 138 11.16 -11.26 9.78
CA ALA A 138 10.12 -12.28 9.82
C ALA A 138 9.21 -12.05 11.04
N GLY A 139 7.90 -12.05 10.82
CA GLY A 139 6.90 -11.69 11.82
C GLY A 139 5.54 -12.31 11.54
N PRO A 140 4.51 -11.99 12.34
CA PRO A 140 3.17 -12.55 12.21
C PRO A 140 2.31 -11.87 11.15
N GLY A 141 2.78 -10.82 10.47
CA GLY A 141 1.99 -9.96 9.60
C GLY A 141 1.30 -10.72 8.47
N VAL A 142 2.01 -11.63 7.81
CA VAL A 142 1.45 -12.46 6.72
C VAL A 142 0.39 -13.43 7.24
N GLN A 143 0.69 -14.13 8.33
CA GLN A 143 -0.28 -15.08 8.91
C GLN A 143 -1.56 -14.36 9.36
N LEU A 144 -1.40 -13.18 9.97
CA LEU A 144 -2.52 -12.33 10.37
C LEU A 144 -3.34 -11.86 9.16
N ALA A 145 -2.67 -11.42 8.09
CA ALA A 145 -3.35 -11.01 6.86
C ALA A 145 -4.18 -12.15 6.25
N VAL A 146 -3.63 -13.35 6.19
CA VAL A 146 -4.34 -14.53 5.66
C VAL A 146 -5.52 -14.91 6.56
N GLU A 147 -5.34 -14.93 7.88
CA GLU A 147 -6.41 -15.24 8.85
C GLU A 147 -7.59 -14.26 8.74
N PHE A 148 -7.29 -12.98 8.50
CA PHE A 148 -8.32 -11.95 8.35
C PHE A 148 -8.84 -11.82 6.93
N GLU A 149 -8.42 -12.68 6.01
CA GLU A 149 -8.76 -12.57 4.58
C GLU A 149 -8.48 -11.16 4.04
N ALA A 150 -7.34 -10.57 4.44
CA ALA A 150 -6.96 -9.23 4.02
C ALA A 150 -6.84 -9.14 2.50
N ALA A 151 -7.22 -8.01 1.91
CA ALA A 151 -7.10 -7.81 0.46
C ALA A 151 -5.63 -7.81 0.02
N SER A 152 -4.74 -7.28 0.87
CA SER A 152 -3.30 -7.34 0.66
C SER A 152 -2.53 -7.49 1.96
N VAL A 153 -1.33 -8.05 1.84
CA VAL A 153 -0.24 -7.88 2.80
C VAL A 153 0.89 -7.17 2.07
N ASP A 154 1.29 -6.01 2.59
CA ASP A 154 2.23 -5.11 1.94
C ASP A 154 3.64 -5.33 2.52
N HIS A 155 4.68 -5.17 1.68
CA HIS A 155 6.12 -5.42 1.86
C HIS A 155 6.55 -6.87 1.64
N CYS A 156 6.26 -7.81 2.52
CA CYS A 156 6.63 -9.22 2.39
C CYS A 156 8.14 -9.45 2.15
N THR A 157 9.01 -8.61 2.75
CA THR A 157 10.46 -8.65 2.54
C THR A 157 11.09 -9.87 3.22
N PHE A 158 10.61 -10.22 4.43
CA PHE A 158 11.15 -11.32 5.23
C PHE A 158 10.08 -12.41 5.45
N LEU A 159 9.98 -13.34 4.50
CA LEU A 159 9.02 -14.44 4.54
C LEU A 159 9.65 -15.74 5.01
N SER A 160 8.96 -16.48 5.87
CA SER A 160 9.25 -17.88 6.17
C SER A 160 8.58 -18.80 5.13
N PRO A 161 8.99 -20.07 5.01
CA PRO A 161 8.26 -21.04 4.19
C PRO A 161 6.80 -21.17 4.55
N ALA A 162 6.46 -21.08 5.83
CA ALA A 162 5.06 -21.12 6.29
C ALA A 162 4.24 -19.88 5.82
N ASP A 163 4.88 -18.73 5.67
CA ASP A 163 4.22 -17.53 5.12
C ASP A 163 3.92 -17.70 3.62
N VAL A 164 4.85 -18.29 2.89
CA VAL A 164 4.65 -18.61 1.46
C VAL A 164 3.51 -19.63 1.32
N ASP A 165 3.51 -20.71 2.11
CA ASP A 165 2.44 -21.71 2.09
C ASP A 165 1.07 -21.11 2.43
N ALA A 166 1.02 -20.20 3.41
CA ALA A 166 -0.20 -19.48 3.77
C ALA A 166 -0.72 -18.60 2.62
N LEU A 167 0.18 -17.86 1.95
CA LEU A 167 -0.19 -17.03 0.79
C LEU A 167 -0.65 -17.86 -0.41
N VAL A 168 -0.04 -19.02 -0.66
CA VAL A 168 -0.50 -19.98 -1.68
C VAL A 168 -1.92 -20.45 -1.36
N GLY A 169 -2.18 -20.80 -0.10
CA GLY A 169 -3.52 -21.20 0.36
C GLY A 169 -4.56 -20.08 0.27
N ALA A 170 -4.13 -18.84 0.29
CA ALA A 170 -4.98 -17.64 0.22
C ALA A 170 -5.07 -17.03 -1.19
N ALA A 171 -4.60 -17.75 -2.23
CA ALA A 171 -4.67 -17.26 -3.61
C ALA A 171 -6.12 -16.89 -4.00
N GLY A 172 -6.27 -15.74 -4.66
CA GLY A 172 -7.57 -15.16 -4.99
C GLY A 172 -8.22 -14.33 -3.87
N THR A 173 -7.68 -14.36 -2.66
CA THR A 173 -8.20 -13.61 -1.49
C THR A 173 -7.22 -12.56 -1.01
N THR A 174 -5.97 -12.96 -0.72
CA THR A 174 -4.91 -12.08 -0.20
C THR A 174 -3.77 -11.96 -1.20
N VAL A 175 -3.43 -10.74 -1.56
CA VAL A 175 -2.35 -10.42 -2.51
C VAL A 175 -1.09 -10.00 -1.75
N ALA A 176 0.06 -10.54 -2.10
CA ALA A 176 1.36 -10.05 -1.64
C ALA A 176 1.73 -8.80 -2.46
N THR A 177 1.66 -7.62 -1.86
CA THR A 177 2.01 -6.35 -2.53
C THR A 177 3.47 -6.00 -2.21
N LEU A 178 4.32 -6.09 -3.23
CA LEU A 178 5.75 -5.85 -3.11
C LEU A 178 6.08 -4.40 -3.46
N LEU A 179 7.00 -3.79 -2.71
CA LEU A 179 7.26 -2.36 -2.71
C LEU A 179 8.75 -2.04 -2.95
N PRO A 180 9.36 -2.53 -4.07
CA PRO A 180 10.81 -2.51 -4.27
C PRO A 180 11.44 -1.11 -4.26
N GLY A 181 10.66 -0.05 -4.34
CA GLY A 181 11.12 1.31 -4.15
C GLY A 181 11.56 1.60 -2.70
N VAL A 182 10.94 0.90 -1.73
CA VAL A 182 11.31 0.98 -0.31
C VAL A 182 12.67 0.34 -0.08
N GLU A 183 12.86 -0.89 -0.56
CA GLU A 183 14.13 -1.62 -0.44
C GLU A 183 15.27 -0.84 -1.12
N PHE A 184 15.02 -0.29 -2.31
CA PHE A 184 15.97 0.58 -3.00
C PHE A 184 16.38 1.78 -2.14
N SER A 185 15.41 2.49 -1.58
CA SER A 185 15.65 3.73 -0.82
C SER A 185 16.31 3.48 0.53
N THR A 186 15.95 2.41 1.20
CA THR A 186 16.45 2.02 2.53
C THR A 186 17.70 1.12 2.47
N ARG A 187 18.05 0.60 1.30
CA ARG A 187 19.10 -0.41 1.09
C ARG A 187 18.82 -1.71 1.85
N SER A 188 17.55 -2.05 1.97
CA SER A 188 17.10 -3.33 2.53
C SER A 188 17.22 -4.45 1.49
N PRO A 189 17.24 -5.73 1.90
CA PRO A 189 17.06 -6.84 0.97
C PRO A 189 15.74 -6.74 0.21
N TYR A 190 15.71 -7.20 -1.03
CA TYR A 190 14.47 -7.28 -1.80
C TYR A 190 13.69 -8.55 -1.46
N PRO A 191 12.34 -8.54 -1.48
CA PRO A 191 11.52 -9.74 -1.35
C PRO A 191 11.78 -10.72 -2.49
N ASP A 192 11.65 -12.03 -2.23
CA ASP A 192 11.81 -13.08 -3.24
C ASP A 192 10.57 -13.22 -4.12
N ALA A 193 10.34 -12.24 -4.99
CA ALA A 193 9.20 -12.27 -5.91
C ALA A 193 9.22 -13.49 -6.84
N ARG A 194 10.41 -13.97 -7.23
CA ARG A 194 10.52 -15.18 -8.07
C ARG A 194 9.97 -16.40 -7.35
N GLY A 195 10.38 -16.61 -6.09
CA GLY A 195 9.87 -17.70 -5.26
C GLY A 195 8.35 -17.62 -5.04
N LEU A 196 7.81 -16.42 -4.79
CA LEU A 196 6.37 -16.23 -4.65
C LEU A 196 5.59 -16.57 -5.92
N LEU A 197 6.03 -16.08 -7.08
CA LEU A 197 5.39 -16.36 -8.36
C LEU A 197 5.47 -17.84 -8.75
N ASP A 198 6.62 -18.47 -8.54
CA ASP A 198 6.81 -19.90 -8.83
C ASP A 198 5.95 -20.77 -7.91
N ALA A 199 5.69 -20.33 -6.68
CA ALA A 199 4.76 -20.98 -5.76
C ALA A 199 3.27 -20.75 -6.10
N GLY A 200 2.96 -19.79 -6.98
CA GLY A 200 1.58 -19.47 -7.38
C GLY A 200 0.89 -18.44 -6.49
N VAL A 201 1.65 -17.64 -5.75
CA VAL A 201 1.11 -16.52 -4.94
C VAL A 201 0.66 -15.39 -5.86
N ASP A 202 -0.49 -14.79 -5.57
CA ASP A 202 -0.92 -13.55 -6.21
C ASP A 202 -0.03 -12.39 -5.76
N VAL A 203 0.65 -11.75 -6.72
CA VAL A 203 1.59 -10.66 -6.47
C VAL A 203 1.10 -9.36 -7.08
N ALA A 204 1.24 -8.25 -6.34
CA ALA A 204 1.08 -6.89 -6.84
C ALA A 204 2.37 -6.09 -6.66
N LEU A 205 2.49 -5.01 -7.42
CA LEU A 205 3.52 -3.99 -7.26
C LEU A 205 2.88 -2.63 -6.98
N ALA A 206 3.43 -1.89 -6.02
CA ALA A 206 3.01 -0.53 -5.71
C ALA A 206 4.21 0.37 -5.41
N SER A 207 4.00 1.68 -5.40
CA SER A 207 5.07 2.66 -5.21
C SER A 207 5.41 2.89 -3.74
N ASP A 208 4.45 2.72 -2.85
CA ASP A 208 4.57 3.15 -1.45
C ASP A 208 5.15 4.57 -1.32
N CYS A 209 4.59 5.49 -2.12
CA CYS A 209 5.07 6.87 -2.18
C CYS A 209 4.81 7.59 -0.87
N ASN A 210 5.82 7.64 -0.02
CA ASN A 210 5.74 8.22 1.32
C ASN A 210 7.02 9.00 1.68
N PRO A 211 6.95 9.93 2.65
CA PRO A 211 8.10 10.74 3.03
C PRO A 211 9.13 10.00 3.91
N GLY A 212 8.81 8.79 4.39
CA GLY A 212 9.64 8.02 5.33
C GLY A 212 10.67 7.13 4.64
N THR A 213 10.19 6.28 3.75
CA THR A 213 10.99 5.18 3.18
C THR A 213 11.08 5.20 1.66
N CYS A 214 10.13 5.82 0.94
CA CYS A 214 10.12 5.79 -0.52
C CYS A 214 9.37 7.01 -1.09
N ASN A 215 10.08 8.06 -1.49
CA ASN A 215 9.43 9.24 -2.05
C ASN A 215 9.49 9.25 -3.59
N THR A 216 9.00 8.17 -4.23
CA THR A 216 8.84 8.09 -5.68
C THR A 216 7.40 7.82 -6.08
N ALA A 217 6.92 8.55 -7.07
CA ALA A 217 5.61 8.36 -7.69
C ALA A 217 5.68 7.43 -8.92
N SER A 218 6.86 6.91 -9.26
CA SER A 218 7.12 6.23 -10.54
C SER A 218 6.86 4.73 -10.48
N LEU A 219 5.68 4.31 -10.89
CA LEU A 219 5.39 2.88 -11.08
C LEU A 219 6.27 2.24 -12.19
N PRO A 220 6.65 2.91 -13.31
CA PRO A 220 7.66 2.41 -14.22
C PRO A 220 9.01 2.09 -13.57
N PHE A 221 9.45 2.89 -12.60
CA PHE A 221 10.68 2.62 -11.85
C PHE A 221 10.53 1.40 -10.94
N VAL A 222 9.38 1.26 -10.27
CA VAL A 222 9.04 0.07 -9.47
C VAL A 222 9.07 -1.20 -10.32
N ILE A 223 8.48 -1.18 -11.53
CA ILE A 223 8.53 -2.28 -12.51
C ILE A 223 9.99 -2.61 -12.88
N ALA A 224 10.82 -1.60 -13.13
CA ALA A 224 12.22 -1.82 -13.46
C ALA A 224 13.00 -2.49 -12.32
N LEU A 225 12.76 -2.08 -11.07
CA LEU A 225 13.35 -2.72 -9.89
C LEU A 225 12.88 -4.17 -9.73
N ALA A 226 11.59 -4.44 -9.92
CA ALA A 226 11.05 -5.79 -9.84
C ALA A 226 11.71 -6.75 -10.84
N VAL A 227 11.97 -6.28 -12.07
CA VAL A 227 12.68 -7.08 -13.07
C VAL A 227 14.15 -7.27 -12.71
N ARG A 228 14.84 -6.21 -12.31
CA ARG A 228 16.28 -6.25 -12.07
C ARG A 228 16.68 -6.95 -10.77
N GLU A 229 15.97 -6.65 -9.69
CA GLU A 229 16.37 -7.04 -8.34
C GLU A 229 15.57 -8.25 -7.82
N MET A 230 14.31 -8.42 -8.29
CA MET A 230 13.43 -9.47 -7.81
C MET A 230 13.18 -10.59 -8.84
N ARG A 231 13.93 -10.62 -9.95
CA ARG A 231 13.92 -11.64 -11.01
C ARG A 231 12.55 -11.88 -11.66
N MET A 232 11.70 -10.87 -11.68
CA MET A 232 10.47 -10.92 -12.46
C MET A 232 10.78 -10.74 -13.94
N THR A 233 10.02 -11.38 -14.82
CA THR A 233 9.99 -11.02 -16.24
C THR A 233 9.28 -9.67 -16.40
N SER A 234 9.53 -8.97 -17.51
CA SER A 234 8.83 -7.70 -17.79
C SER A 234 7.33 -7.87 -17.85
N ALA A 235 6.84 -9.01 -18.34
CA ALA A 235 5.41 -9.31 -18.41
C ALA A 235 4.81 -9.54 -17.01
N GLU A 236 5.47 -10.31 -16.14
CA GLU A 236 5.04 -10.52 -14.75
C GLU A 236 5.00 -9.21 -13.97
N ALA A 237 6.03 -8.36 -14.10
CA ALA A 237 6.07 -7.08 -13.42
C ALA A 237 4.96 -6.13 -13.91
N LEU A 238 4.67 -6.11 -15.22
CA LEU A 238 3.56 -5.34 -15.75
C LEU A 238 2.21 -5.86 -15.25
N VAL A 239 2.00 -7.18 -15.25
CA VAL A 239 0.77 -7.80 -14.73
C VAL A 239 0.61 -7.52 -13.23
N ALA A 240 1.68 -7.61 -12.44
CA ALA A 240 1.65 -7.30 -11.01
C ALA A 240 1.32 -5.81 -10.74
N ALA A 241 1.82 -4.89 -11.58
CA ALA A 241 1.52 -3.46 -11.48
C ALA A 241 0.12 -3.06 -11.98
N THR A 242 -0.58 -3.94 -12.68
CA THR A 242 -1.90 -3.67 -13.29
C THR A 242 -2.96 -4.61 -12.70
N VAL A 243 -3.05 -5.82 -13.17
CA VAL A 243 -4.03 -6.83 -12.70
C VAL A 243 -3.79 -7.18 -11.23
N GLY A 244 -2.52 -7.31 -10.81
CA GLY A 244 -2.15 -7.55 -9.41
C GLY A 244 -2.63 -6.41 -8.51
N GLY A 245 -2.33 -5.15 -8.87
CA GLY A 245 -2.81 -3.97 -8.16
C GLY A 245 -4.34 -3.93 -8.08
N ALA A 246 -5.04 -4.24 -9.18
CA ALA A 246 -6.50 -4.31 -9.19
C ALA A 246 -7.04 -5.37 -8.22
N ARG A 247 -6.42 -6.57 -8.18
CA ARG A 247 -6.77 -7.61 -7.21
C ARG A 247 -6.55 -7.18 -5.76
N ALA A 248 -5.39 -6.53 -5.49
CA ALA A 248 -5.09 -5.97 -4.17
C ALA A 248 -6.11 -4.91 -3.74
N LEU A 249 -6.80 -4.26 -4.68
CA LEU A 249 -7.92 -3.35 -4.44
C LEU A 249 -9.30 -4.03 -4.51
N ARG A 250 -9.36 -5.35 -4.71
CA ARG A 250 -10.62 -6.08 -4.96
C ARG A 250 -11.47 -5.45 -6.05
N ARG A 251 -10.82 -4.95 -7.12
CA ARG A 251 -11.45 -4.28 -8.27
C ARG A 251 -11.40 -5.18 -9.50
N GLY A 252 -12.55 -5.49 -10.03
CA GLY A 252 -12.67 -6.28 -11.27
C GLY A 252 -12.79 -5.44 -12.54
N ASP A 253 -12.97 -4.13 -12.40
CA ASP A 253 -13.28 -3.18 -13.46
C ASP A 253 -12.06 -2.37 -13.95
N ILE A 254 -10.89 -2.53 -13.30
CA ILE A 254 -9.61 -1.87 -13.63
C ILE A 254 -8.48 -2.89 -13.86
N GLY A 255 -7.28 -2.40 -14.22
CA GLY A 255 -6.06 -3.21 -14.38
C GLY A 255 -5.98 -4.00 -15.67
N ARG A 256 -7.01 -4.01 -16.51
CA ARG A 256 -7.04 -4.70 -17.81
C ARG A 256 -8.01 -4.02 -18.77
N ILE A 257 -7.77 -4.19 -20.06
CA ILE A 257 -8.70 -3.76 -21.11
C ILE A 257 -9.71 -4.89 -21.33
N ALA A 258 -10.95 -4.65 -20.92
CA ALA A 258 -12.04 -5.62 -21.06
C ALA A 258 -13.38 -4.90 -21.28
N VAL A 259 -14.33 -5.59 -21.93
CA VAL A 259 -15.70 -5.08 -22.07
C VAL A 259 -16.34 -4.93 -20.69
N GLY A 260 -16.92 -3.75 -20.42
CA GLY A 260 -17.49 -3.40 -19.11
C GLY A 260 -16.47 -2.91 -18.07
N GLY A 261 -15.17 -2.92 -18.40
CA GLY A 261 -14.14 -2.28 -17.57
C GLY A 261 -14.14 -0.76 -17.71
N ARG A 262 -13.50 -0.09 -16.75
CA ARG A 262 -13.27 1.35 -16.83
C ARG A 262 -12.24 1.67 -17.92
N ALA A 263 -12.42 2.80 -18.58
CA ALA A 263 -11.48 3.29 -19.58
C ALA A 263 -10.29 4.04 -18.94
N ASP A 264 -9.78 3.54 -17.83
CA ASP A 264 -8.60 4.07 -17.13
C ASP A 264 -7.34 3.52 -17.81
N LEU A 265 -6.93 4.18 -18.88
CA LEU A 265 -5.87 3.71 -19.76
C LEU A 265 -4.56 4.47 -19.53
N ALA A 266 -3.44 3.77 -19.71
CA ALA A 266 -2.12 4.38 -19.82
C ALA A 266 -1.54 4.14 -21.23
N VAL A 267 -0.88 5.15 -21.76
CA VAL A 267 -0.11 5.04 -23.01
C VAL A 267 1.35 4.83 -22.67
N LEU A 268 1.95 3.87 -23.36
CA LEU A 268 3.38 3.64 -23.33
C LEU A 268 4.02 4.28 -24.56
N GLU A 269 4.90 5.25 -24.34
CA GLU A 269 5.67 5.93 -25.38
C GLU A 269 6.98 5.19 -25.66
N ALA A 270 6.88 3.92 -26.04
CA ALA A 270 7.98 3.04 -26.36
C ALA A 270 7.52 1.94 -27.32
N PRO A 271 8.45 1.30 -28.09
CA PRO A 271 8.09 0.24 -29.03
C PRO A 271 7.44 -0.98 -28.39
N SER A 272 7.70 -1.26 -27.11
CA SER A 272 7.12 -2.37 -26.38
C SER A 272 7.21 -2.16 -24.87
N PHE A 273 6.48 -2.96 -24.10
CA PHE A 273 6.44 -2.85 -22.62
C PHE A 273 7.76 -3.27 -21.96
N GLU A 274 8.62 -4.03 -22.62
CA GLU A 274 9.96 -4.37 -22.10
C GLU A 274 10.81 -3.12 -21.84
N HIS A 275 10.50 -2.00 -22.52
CA HIS A 275 11.21 -0.74 -22.31
C HIS A 275 11.00 -0.16 -20.91
N LEU A 276 9.96 -0.52 -20.18
CA LEU A 276 9.77 -0.14 -18.78
C LEU A 276 10.94 -0.63 -17.90
N ALA A 277 11.41 -1.84 -18.15
CA ALA A 277 12.57 -2.40 -17.44
C ALA A 277 13.91 -2.05 -18.13
N TYR A 278 13.93 -1.99 -19.46
CA TYR A 278 15.13 -1.72 -20.25
C TYR A 278 15.65 -0.28 -20.12
N ARG A 279 14.75 0.69 -19.88
CA ARG A 279 15.08 2.11 -19.69
C ARG A 279 14.63 2.59 -18.31
N PRO A 280 15.24 2.11 -17.21
CA PRO A 280 14.79 2.41 -15.85
C PRO A 280 14.83 3.92 -15.58
N GLY A 281 13.79 4.41 -14.87
CA GLY A 281 13.69 5.81 -14.48
C GLY A 281 13.24 6.78 -15.58
N MET A 282 13.04 6.31 -16.81
CA MET A 282 12.52 7.17 -17.88
C MET A 282 10.99 7.27 -17.79
N PRO A 283 10.39 8.46 -18.03
CA PRO A 283 8.94 8.66 -18.03
C PRO A 283 8.34 8.14 -19.34
N LEU A 284 8.24 6.82 -19.49
CA LEU A 284 7.79 6.18 -20.73
C LEU A 284 6.29 5.93 -20.76
N ALA A 285 5.59 6.07 -19.64
CA ALA A 285 4.15 5.87 -19.56
C ALA A 285 3.46 7.15 -19.06
N ARG A 286 2.24 7.36 -19.50
CA ARG A 286 1.34 8.40 -18.98
C ARG A 286 -0.11 7.94 -18.99
N ALA A 287 -0.89 8.36 -18.01
CA ALA A 287 -2.33 8.13 -18.02
C ALA A 287 -2.98 8.94 -19.16
N LEU A 288 -4.03 8.37 -19.78
CA LEU A 288 -4.87 9.10 -20.71
C LEU A 288 -5.99 9.83 -19.97
N ASP A 289 -6.22 11.09 -20.34
CA ASP A 289 -7.43 11.80 -20.00
C ASP A 289 -8.42 11.60 -21.16
N LEU A 290 -9.44 10.77 -20.94
CA LEU A 290 -10.48 10.42 -21.91
C LEU A 290 -11.74 11.29 -21.75
N THR A 291 -11.59 12.50 -21.20
CA THR A 291 -12.69 13.50 -21.07
C THR A 291 -12.76 14.40 -22.27
#